data_c6f256aa0026720f4216f98963ee8f52
#
_entry.id   c6f256aa0026720f4216f98963ee8f52
#
_cell.length_a   1.000
_cell.length_b   1.000
_cell.length_c   1.000
_cell.angle_alpha   90.00
_cell.angle_beta   90.00
_cell.angle_gamma   90.00
#
_symmetry.space_group_name_H-M   'P 1'
#
loop_
_entity.id
_entity.type
_entity.pdbx_description
1 polymer ?
#
loop_
_entity_poly.entity_id
_entity_poly.type
_entity_poly.pdbx_seq_one_letter_code
_entity_poly.pdbx_strand_id
1 'polypeptide(L)'
;MAKRAARRAKLHAIDSARVHNIFDHTPANDRDQSYIRKIRPRSDNQRLLMEAIESRPLTVAVGPAGTGKTYLAISAAVEALEAGTISRIILSRPAVEAGENLGFLPGDMREKLDPYLRPLWDALNDRMGAKRLKQHLDDGTIEIAPVAFMRGRTLNNSFVLIDEAQNCTYGQLKMLLTRLGWHSTMVITGDPDQTDLLPEMSGLAAIAQRLEGFEDVAVVRLGDKDVVRHPLVGQIGRAHV
;
A
#
# COMPACT_ATOMS: atom_id res chain seq x y z
N MET A 1 -35.49 39.58 -24.16
CA MET A 1 -34.21 39.46 -23.45
C MET A 1 -34.26 38.53 -22.21
N ALA A 2 -35.41 38.25 -21.62
CA ALA A 2 -35.51 37.41 -20.38
C ALA A 2 -35.22 35.91 -20.56
N LYS A 3 -35.44 35.32 -21.73
CA LYS A 3 -35.18 33.88 -21.98
C LYS A 3 -33.69 33.50 -22.08
N ARG A 4 -32.77 34.45 -22.37
CA ARG A 4 -31.33 34.20 -22.43
C ARG A 4 -30.66 34.21 -21.05
N ALA A 5 -31.18 35.01 -20.12
CA ALA A 5 -30.70 35.08 -18.74
C ALA A 5 -31.03 33.82 -17.94
N ALA A 6 -32.24 33.27 -18.12
CA ALA A 6 -32.66 32.01 -17.46
C ALA A 6 -31.87 30.77 -17.90
N ARG A 7 -31.39 30.77 -19.17
CA ARG A 7 -30.59 29.64 -19.70
C ARG A 7 -29.13 29.70 -19.21
N ARG A 8 -28.59 30.90 -18.93
CA ARG A 8 -27.25 31.09 -18.34
C ARG A 8 -27.23 30.74 -16.85
N ALA A 9 -28.29 31.04 -16.11
CA ALA A 9 -28.42 30.67 -14.69
C ALA A 9 -28.56 29.15 -14.49
N LYS A 10 -29.15 28.43 -15.44
CA LYS A 10 -29.24 26.95 -15.39
C LYS A 10 -27.92 26.26 -15.74
N LEU A 11 -27.03 26.90 -16.51
CA LEU A 11 -25.69 26.33 -16.82
C LEU A 11 -24.67 26.52 -15.68
N HIS A 12 -24.83 27.57 -14.87
CA HIS A 12 -23.98 27.79 -13.69
C HIS A 12 -24.39 26.95 -12.44
N ALA A 13 -25.59 26.41 -12.42
CA ALA A 13 -26.07 25.55 -11.32
C ALA A 13 -25.71 24.06 -11.47
N ILE A 14 -25.09 23.66 -12.59
CA ILE A 14 -24.71 22.26 -12.85
C ILE A 14 -23.24 22.01 -12.52
N ASP A 15 -22.43 23.05 -12.33
CA ASP A 15 -20.97 22.93 -12.20
C ASP A 15 -20.43 22.98 -10.75
N SER A 16 -21.33 23.12 -9.76
CA SER A 16 -20.89 23.15 -8.34
C SER A 16 -21.33 21.93 -7.50
N ALA A 17 -21.87 20.89 -8.13
CA ALA A 17 -22.43 19.75 -7.39
C ALA A 17 -22.00 18.41 -7.98
N ARG A 18 -20.71 18.17 -8.16
CA ARG A 18 -20.15 16.82 -8.30
C ARG A 18 -18.65 16.78 -8.03
N VAL A 19 -18.22 17.25 -6.87
CA VAL A 19 -17.09 16.60 -6.22
C VAL A 19 -17.67 15.31 -5.65
N HIS A 20 -17.57 14.21 -6.39
CA HIS A 20 -17.88 12.90 -5.83
C HIS A 20 -16.89 12.64 -4.69
N ASN A 21 -17.37 12.84 -3.49
CA ASN A 21 -16.70 12.34 -2.30
C ASN A 21 -16.55 10.83 -2.48
N ILE A 22 -15.34 10.32 -2.53
CA ILE A 22 -15.01 8.89 -2.72
C ILE A 22 -15.72 8.01 -1.66
N PHE A 23 -16.23 8.64 -0.61
CA PHE A 23 -16.97 8.02 0.50
C PHE A 23 -18.50 7.97 0.30
N ASP A 24 -19.06 8.52 -0.79
CA ASP A 24 -20.52 8.58 -1.02
C ASP A 24 -21.11 7.34 -1.73
N HIS A 25 -20.30 6.33 -2.03
CA HIS A 25 -20.80 5.02 -2.43
C HIS A 25 -20.97 4.12 -1.20
N THR A 26 -21.92 4.44 -0.34
CA THR A 26 -22.48 3.49 0.61
C THR A 26 -23.55 2.65 -0.10
N PRO A 27 -23.30 1.40 -0.49
CA PRO A 27 -24.40 0.48 -0.65
C PRO A 27 -24.97 0.29 0.76
N ALA A 28 -26.27 0.56 0.89
CA ALA A 28 -27.03 0.33 2.11
C ALA A 28 -27.00 -1.18 2.44
N ASN A 29 -26.01 -1.59 3.22
CA ASN A 29 -26.00 -2.86 3.93
C ASN A 29 -25.09 -2.67 5.16
N ASP A 30 -25.65 -1.98 6.15
CA ASP A 30 -25.08 -1.79 7.50
C ASP A 30 -25.21 -3.13 8.26
N ARG A 31 -24.55 -4.15 7.75
CA ARG A 31 -24.21 -5.33 8.55
C ARG A 31 -22.89 -4.98 9.20
N ASP A 32 -22.97 -4.76 10.49
CA ASP A 32 -21.85 -4.68 11.41
C ASP A 32 -20.89 -5.86 11.11
N GLN A 33 -19.93 -5.64 10.20
CA GLN A 33 -18.92 -6.64 9.85
C GLN A 33 -17.83 -6.56 10.93
N SER A 34 -18.18 -6.97 12.16
CA SER A 34 -17.22 -7.27 13.21
C SER A 34 -16.38 -8.53 12.90
N TYR A 35 -16.50 -9.07 11.70
CA TYR A 35 -15.84 -10.30 11.29
C TYR A 35 -14.71 -10.03 10.32
N ILE A 36 -13.52 -9.78 10.86
CA ILE A 36 -12.28 -9.83 10.08
C ILE A 36 -12.08 -11.29 9.68
N ARG A 37 -12.39 -11.61 8.42
CA ARG A 37 -12.13 -12.95 7.89
C ARG A 37 -10.63 -13.24 7.99
N LYS A 38 -10.28 -14.25 8.77
CA LYS A 38 -8.89 -14.71 8.84
C LYS A 38 -8.43 -15.08 7.42
N ILE A 39 -7.38 -14.45 6.95
CA ILE A 39 -6.84 -14.70 5.61
C ILE A 39 -6.20 -16.09 5.58
N ARG A 40 -6.47 -16.82 4.51
CA ARG A 40 -5.83 -18.11 4.26
C ARG A 40 -4.87 -17.97 3.09
N PRO A 41 -3.63 -18.42 3.23
CA PRO A 41 -2.68 -18.47 2.12
C PRO A 41 -3.22 -19.41 1.03
N ARG A 42 -3.00 -19.04 -0.22
CA ARG A 42 -3.39 -19.83 -1.40
C ARG A 42 -2.22 -20.58 -2.01
N SER A 43 -1.00 -20.33 -1.53
CA SER A 43 0.22 -21.02 -1.94
C SER A 43 1.15 -21.18 -0.74
N ASP A 44 2.16 -22.05 -0.88
CA ASP A 44 3.16 -22.26 0.15
C ASP A 44 4.01 -21.02 0.40
N ASN A 45 4.37 -20.26 -0.64
CA ASN A 45 5.14 -19.03 -0.49
C ASN A 45 4.32 -17.93 0.19
N GLN A 46 3.01 -17.86 -0.06
CA GLN A 46 2.13 -16.96 0.70
C GLN A 46 2.05 -17.35 2.18
N ARG A 47 2.02 -18.64 2.48
CA ARG A 47 2.07 -19.14 3.86
C ARG A 47 3.39 -18.76 4.53
N LEU A 48 4.52 -18.99 3.86
CA LEU A 48 5.84 -18.60 4.35
C LEU A 48 5.92 -17.08 4.59
N LEU A 49 5.32 -16.26 3.72
CA LEU A 49 5.28 -14.81 3.90
C LEU A 49 4.50 -14.42 5.16
N MET A 50 3.34 -15.02 5.39
CA MET A 50 2.53 -14.74 6.58
C MET A 50 3.27 -15.16 7.86
N GLU A 51 3.87 -16.35 7.89
CA GLU A 51 4.68 -16.86 9.00
C GLU A 51 5.91 -15.96 9.26
N ALA A 52 6.56 -15.46 8.20
CA ALA A 52 7.70 -14.56 8.30
C ALA A 52 7.28 -13.21 8.92
N ILE A 53 6.17 -12.64 8.49
CA ILE A 53 5.65 -11.36 9.02
C ILE A 53 5.29 -11.49 10.51
N GLU A 54 4.75 -12.63 10.91
CA GLU A 54 4.37 -12.89 12.31
C GLU A 54 5.59 -13.10 13.22
N SER A 55 6.64 -13.75 12.69
CA SER A 55 7.77 -14.22 13.52
C SER A 55 9.02 -13.33 13.46
N ARG A 56 9.14 -12.39 12.50
CA ARG A 56 10.34 -11.58 12.29
C ARG A 56 10.04 -10.10 12.35
N PRO A 57 10.92 -9.30 12.96
CA PRO A 57 10.78 -7.85 12.98
C PRO A 57 10.95 -7.20 11.60
N LEU A 58 11.65 -7.86 10.67
CA LEU A 58 11.82 -7.38 9.29
C LEU A 58 11.55 -8.49 8.29
N THR A 59 10.64 -8.25 7.37
CA THR A 59 10.34 -9.15 6.25
C THR A 59 10.47 -8.40 4.92
N VAL A 60 11.21 -8.96 3.99
CA VAL A 60 11.32 -8.48 2.60
C VAL A 60 10.61 -9.48 1.68
N ALA A 61 9.51 -9.07 1.06
CA ALA A 61 8.74 -9.89 0.15
C ALA A 61 8.94 -9.42 -1.30
N VAL A 62 9.60 -10.21 -2.11
CA VAL A 62 9.88 -9.91 -3.51
C VAL A 62 9.19 -10.89 -4.45
N GLY A 63 8.81 -10.42 -5.63
CA GLY A 63 8.22 -11.26 -6.68
C GLY A 63 7.18 -10.54 -7.51
N PRO A 64 6.59 -11.23 -8.52
CA PRO A 64 5.71 -10.62 -9.51
C PRO A 64 4.47 -9.97 -8.93
N ALA A 65 3.90 -9.02 -9.69
CA ALA A 65 2.62 -8.42 -9.35
C ALA A 65 1.50 -9.48 -9.32
N GLY A 66 0.52 -9.30 -8.42
CA GLY A 66 -0.61 -10.22 -8.27
C GLY A 66 -0.34 -11.44 -7.39
N THR A 67 0.82 -11.56 -6.78
CA THR A 67 1.14 -12.63 -5.80
C THR A 67 0.60 -12.36 -4.40
N GLY A 68 -0.03 -11.18 -4.17
CA GLY A 68 -0.69 -10.84 -2.92
C GLY A 68 0.21 -10.22 -1.84
N LYS A 69 1.47 -9.87 -2.14
CA LYS A 69 2.43 -9.30 -1.17
C LYS A 69 1.85 -8.18 -0.31
N THR A 70 1.41 -7.12 -0.98
CA THR A 70 0.84 -5.93 -0.34
C THR A 70 -0.42 -6.26 0.46
N TYR A 71 -1.32 -7.06 -0.10
CA TYR A 71 -2.57 -7.44 0.56
C TYR A 71 -2.34 -8.28 1.82
N LEU A 72 -1.42 -9.24 1.78
CA LEU A 72 -1.06 -10.07 2.93
C LEU A 72 -0.38 -9.24 4.02
N ALA A 73 0.51 -8.32 3.65
CA ALA A 73 1.16 -7.41 4.60
C ALA A 73 0.14 -6.48 5.29
N ILE A 74 -0.79 -5.88 4.53
CA ILE A 74 -1.87 -5.04 5.10
C ILE A 74 -2.77 -5.87 6.00
N SER A 75 -3.08 -7.10 5.62
CA SER A 75 -3.90 -7.98 6.44
C SER A 75 -3.25 -8.29 7.78
N ALA A 76 -1.96 -8.61 7.78
CA ALA A 76 -1.19 -8.83 9.01
C ALA A 76 -1.12 -7.56 9.87
N ALA A 77 -0.95 -6.38 9.24
CA ALA A 77 -0.95 -5.10 9.95
C ALA A 77 -2.28 -4.84 10.67
N VAL A 78 -3.40 -5.07 9.98
CA VAL A 78 -4.74 -4.91 10.57
C VAL A 78 -4.97 -5.92 11.69
N GLU A 79 -4.59 -7.18 11.51
CA GLU A 79 -4.70 -8.21 12.55
C GLU A 79 -3.85 -7.86 13.79
N ALA A 80 -2.62 -7.35 13.61
CA ALA A 80 -1.77 -6.89 14.70
C ALA A 80 -2.33 -5.68 15.46
N LEU A 81 -2.94 -4.73 14.73
CA LEU A 81 -3.62 -3.58 15.34
C LEU A 81 -4.84 -4.01 16.15
N GLU A 82 -5.67 -4.89 15.61
CA GLU A 82 -6.84 -5.43 16.29
C GLU A 82 -6.48 -6.26 17.54
N ALA A 83 -5.37 -6.99 17.46
CA ALA A 83 -4.85 -7.74 18.61
C ALA A 83 -4.17 -6.85 19.66
N GLY A 84 -4.00 -5.55 19.38
CA GLY A 84 -3.33 -4.61 20.28
C GLY A 84 -1.81 -4.85 20.44
N THR A 85 -1.19 -5.62 19.55
CA THR A 85 0.26 -5.89 19.57
C THR A 85 1.07 -4.69 19.06
N ILE A 86 0.44 -3.83 18.27
CA ILE A 86 0.97 -2.55 17.81
C ILE A 86 -0.02 -1.43 18.10
N SER A 87 0.46 -0.19 18.13
CA SER A 87 -0.37 1.00 18.36
C SER A 87 -0.72 1.77 17.09
N ARG A 88 -0.01 1.53 16.00
CA ARG A 88 -0.24 2.24 14.72
C ARG A 88 0.24 1.45 13.51
N ILE A 89 -0.36 1.75 12.36
CA ILE A 89 0.08 1.27 11.05
C ILE A 89 0.63 2.46 10.27
N ILE A 90 1.81 2.30 9.69
CA ILE A 90 2.46 3.31 8.86
C ILE A 90 2.71 2.70 7.49
N LEU A 91 2.06 3.26 6.48
CA LEU A 91 2.19 2.82 5.10
C LEU A 91 2.97 3.85 4.31
N SER A 92 3.94 3.39 3.55
CA SER A 92 4.71 4.24 2.64
C SER A 92 4.81 3.58 1.27
N ARG A 93 4.61 4.38 0.25
CA ARG A 93 4.81 3.97 -1.14
C ARG A 93 5.63 5.06 -1.81
N PRO A 94 6.75 4.74 -2.47
CA PRO A 94 7.50 5.74 -3.22
C PRO A 94 6.60 6.26 -4.35
N ALA A 95 6.45 7.58 -4.41
CA ALA A 95 5.85 8.23 -5.55
C ALA A 95 6.95 8.36 -6.61
N VAL A 96 6.86 7.57 -7.67
CA VAL A 96 7.72 7.76 -8.82
C VAL A 96 7.04 8.76 -9.73
N GLU A 97 7.74 9.83 -10.03
CA GLU A 97 7.32 10.74 -11.08
C GLU A 97 7.51 10.02 -12.42
N ALA A 98 6.49 9.27 -12.85
CA ALA A 98 6.46 8.67 -14.18
C ALA A 98 6.35 9.76 -15.25
N GLY A 99 7.42 10.55 -15.44
CA GLY A 99 7.50 11.60 -16.44
C GLY A 99 6.61 12.83 -16.22
N GLU A 100 5.71 12.80 -15.26
CA GLU A 100 4.87 13.93 -14.86
C GLU A 100 5.34 14.43 -13.49
N ASN A 101 5.94 15.64 -13.48
CA ASN A 101 6.31 16.30 -12.24
C ASN A 101 5.07 16.48 -11.37
N LEU A 102 5.01 15.85 -10.19
CA LEU A 102 3.98 16.06 -9.18
C LEU A 102 3.68 17.57 -8.94
N GLY A 103 4.64 18.44 -9.26
CA GLY A 103 4.51 19.89 -9.22
C GLY A 103 3.50 20.47 -10.21
N PHE A 104 3.19 19.81 -11.32
CA PHE A 104 2.26 20.29 -12.34
C PHE A 104 0.81 19.84 -12.15
N LEU A 105 0.56 18.85 -11.27
CA LEU A 105 -0.81 18.44 -10.98
C LEU A 105 -1.49 19.48 -10.08
N PRO A 106 -2.73 19.92 -10.39
CA PRO A 106 -3.50 20.79 -9.51
C PRO A 106 -3.88 20.06 -8.22
N GLY A 107 -3.96 20.78 -7.11
CA GLY A 107 -4.34 20.22 -5.82
C GLY A 107 -3.21 20.23 -4.78
N ASP A 108 -3.56 19.86 -3.55
CA ASP A 108 -2.59 19.71 -2.48
C ASP A 108 -1.76 18.43 -2.63
N MET A 109 -0.74 18.24 -1.77
CA MET A 109 0.14 17.08 -1.83
C MET A 109 -0.62 15.77 -1.63
N ARG A 110 -1.70 15.76 -0.83
CA ARG A 110 -2.53 14.56 -0.60
C ARG A 110 -3.31 14.19 -1.85
N GLU A 111 -3.97 15.16 -2.47
CA GLU A 111 -4.74 14.93 -3.71
C GLU A 111 -3.86 14.39 -4.85
N LYS A 112 -2.61 14.83 -4.92
CA LYS A 112 -1.64 14.37 -5.93
C LYS A 112 -1.17 12.94 -5.68
N LEU A 113 -1.05 12.53 -4.41
CA LEU A 113 -0.62 11.18 -4.03
C LEU A 113 -1.76 10.15 -4.05
N ASP A 114 -3.00 10.59 -3.95
CA ASP A 114 -4.18 9.72 -3.80
C ASP A 114 -4.29 8.60 -4.85
N PRO A 115 -4.06 8.85 -6.16
CA PRO A 115 -4.11 7.79 -7.18
C PRO A 115 -3.10 6.66 -6.91
N TYR A 116 -1.91 6.99 -6.43
CA TYR A 116 -0.83 6.03 -6.14
C TYR A 116 -1.11 5.22 -4.86
N LEU A 117 -1.88 5.79 -3.95
CA LEU A 117 -2.22 5.18 -2.66
C LEU A 117 -3.50 4.33 -2.72
N ARG A 118 -4.27 4.42 -3.81
CA ARG A 118 -5.56 3.72 -3.96
C ARG A 118 -5.48 2.21 -3.68
N PRO A 119 -4.47 1.45 -4.15
CA PRO A 119 -4.37 0.03 -3.82
C PRO A 119 -4.22 -0.25 -2.32
N LEU A 120 -3.57 0.64 -1.58
CA LEU A 120 -3.44 0.54 -0.12
C LEU A 120 -4.79 0.83 0.57
N TRP A 121 -5.50 1.87 0.08
CA TRP A 121 -6.84 2.22 0.57
C TRP A 121 -7.84 1.09 0.37
N ASP A 122 -7.85 0.48 -0.83
CA ASP A 122 -8.74 -0.61 -1.16
C ASP A 122 -8.48 -1.83 -0.26
N ALA A 123 -7.22 -2.19 -0.03
CA ALA A 123 -6.85 -3.30 0.83
C ALA A 123 -7.22 -3.04 2.31
N LEU A 124 -6.97 -1.83 2.83
CA LEU A 124 -7.37 -1.45 4.18
C LEU A 124 -8.89 -1.48 4.33
N ASN A 125 -9.61 -0.91 3.35
CA ASN A 125 -11.07 -0.87 3.36
C ASN A 125 -11.69 -2.28 3.31
N ASP A 126 -11.12 -3.18 2.52
CA ASP A 126 -11.54 -4.59 2.46
C ASP A 126 -11.34 -5.30 3.81
N ARG A 127 -10.30 -4.94 4.55
CA ARG A 127 -9.96 -5.58 5.83
C ARG A 127 -10.72 -5.05 7.03
N MET A 128 -10.99 -3.76 7.12
CA MET A 128 -11.59 -3.15 8.31
C MET A 128 -12.89 -2.39 8.05
N GLY A 129 -13.26 -2.17 6.79
CA GLY A 129 -14.43 -1.40 6.40
C GLY A 129 -14.22 0.11 6.47
N ALA A 130 -14.98 0.86 5.65
CA ALA A 130 -14.79 2.29 5.43
C ALA A 130 -14.93 3.13 6.72
N LYS A 131 -15.87 2.80 7.59
CA LYS A 131 -16.13 3.54 8.83
C LYS A 131 -14.94 3.48 9.79
N ARG A 132 -14.38 2.29 10.02
CA ARG A 132 -13.24 2.09 10.92
C ARG A 132 -11.96 2.66 10.32
N LEU A 133 -11.75 2.45 9.01
CA LEU A 133 -10.62 3.03 8.29
C LEU A 133 -10.61 4.55 8.44
N LYS A 134 -11.75 5.22 8.21
CA LYS A 134 -11.86 6.67 8.39
C LYS A 134 -11.52 7.08 9.81
N GLN A 135 -12.04 6.39 10.83
CA GLN A 135 -11.74 6.68 12.23
C GLN A 135 -10.23 6.59 12.51
N HIS A 136 -9.56 5.50 12.08
CA HIS A 136 -8.13 5.30 12.29
C HIS A 136 -7.24 6.29 11.54
N LEU A 137 -7.74 6.84 10.43
CA LEU A 137 -7.06 7.92 9.71
C LEU A 137 -7.22 9.27 10.43
N ASP A 138 -8.43 9.54 10.93
CA ASP A 138 -8.74 10.80 11.62
C ASP A 138 -7.99 10.89 12.96
N ASP A 139 -7.82 9.78 13.68
CA ASP A 139 -7.09 9.73 14.96
C ASP A 139 -5.57 9.47 14.81
N GLY A 140 -5.09 9.25 13.58
CA GLY A 140 -3.67 9.03 13.29
C GLY A 140 -3.13 7.64 13.65
N THR A 141 -4.00 6.68 13.98
CA THR A 141 -3.63 5.28 14.18
C THR A 141 -3.13 4.65 12.88
N ILE A 142 -3.71 5.04 11.74
CA ILE A 142 -3.21 4.70 10.41
C ILE A 142 -2.67 5.95 9.75
N GLU A 143 -1.42 5.92 9.37
CA GLU A 143 -0.71 6.99 8.67
C GLU A 143 -0.24 6.49 7.30
N ILE A 144 -0.51 7.24 6.25
CA ILE A 144 0.11 7.03 4.95
C ILE A 144 1.01 8.21 4.65
N ALA A 145 2.29 7.96 4.49
CA ALA A 145 3.29 9.00 4.34
C ALA A 145 4.30 8.68 3.22
N PRO A 146 4.69 9.67 2.41
CA PRO A 146 5.78 9.52 1.47
C PRO A 146 7.09 9.13 2.16
N VAL A 147 7.97 8.41 1.45
CA VAL A 147 9.29 7.96 1.95
C VAL A 147 10.09 9.09 2.60
N ALA A 148 10.05 10.28 2.03
CA ALA A 148 10.80 11.45 2.54
C ALA A 148 10.38 11.85 3.97
N PHE A 149 9.11 11.64 4.34
CA PHE A 149 8.58 12.00 5.68
C PHE A 149 8.98 11.01 6.78
N MET A 150 9.61 9.89 6.43
CA MET A 150 10.12 8.92 7.38
C MET A 150 11.50 9.32 7.95
N ARG A 151 12.20 10.28 7.30
CA ARG A 151 13.53 10.71 7.74
C ARG A 151 13.48 11.31 9.14
N GLY A 152 14.42 10.92 10.00
CA GLY A 152 14.57 11.44 11.38
C GLY A 152 13.57 10.86 12.38
N ARG A 153 12.67 9.97 11.97
CA ARG A 153 11.70 9.31 12.86
C ARG A 153 12.28 8.00 13.41
N THR A 154 11.79 7.60 14.57
CA THR A 154 11.92 6.23 15.11
C THR A 154 10.52 5.68 15.26
N LEU A 155 10.23 4.56 14.61
CA LEU A 155 8.88 4.01 14.49
C LEU A 155 8.72 2.88 15.51
N ASN A 156 8.35 3.24 16.75
CA ASN A 156 8.13 2.29 17.84
C ASN A 156 6.65 1.83 17.86
N ASN A 157 6.43 0.61 18.36
CA ASN A 157 5.09 0.00 18.53
C ASN A 157 4.24 0.09 17.25
N SER A 158 4.86 -0.14 16.10
CA SER A 158 4.28 0.16 14.79
C SER A 158 4.41 -1.01 13.83
N PHE A 159 3.42 -1.20 12.98
CA PHE A 159 3.58 -1.98 11.77
C PHE A 159 3.89 -1.02 10.60
N VAL A 160 5.03 -1.22 9.97
CA VAL A 160 5.51 -0.37 8.87
C VAL A 160 5.50 -1.17 7.57
N LEU A 161 4.76 -0.71 6.58
CA LEU A 161 4.77 -1.29 5.23
C LEU A 161 5.38 -0.31 4.25
N ILE A 162 6.43 -0.73 3.57
CA ILE A 162 7.02 -0.04 2.42
C ILE A 162 6.62 -0.82 1.17
N ASP A 163 5.65 -0.30 0.45
CA ASP A 163 5.12 -0.95 -0.75
C ASP A 163 5.77 -0.39 -2.02
N GLU A 164 5.84 -1.19 -3.09
CA GLU A 164 6.51 -0.86 -4.37
C GLU A 164 7.97 -0.40 -4.19
N ALA A 165 8.69 -1.07 -3.31
CA ALA A 165 10.04 -0.70 -2.88
C ALA A 165 11.10 -0.81 -3.99
N GLN A 166 10.81 -1.46 -5.13
CA GLN A 166 11.66 -1.41 -6.33
C GLN A 166 11.85 0.02 -6.84
N ASN A 167 10.93 0.92 -6.49
CA ASN A 167 10.99 2.33 -6.84
C ASN A 167 11.72 3.18 -5.78
N CYS A 168 12.39 2.53 -4.82
CA CYS A 168 13.32 3.17 -3.89
C CYS A 168 14.76 2.95 -4.30
N THR A 169 15.58 3.98 -4.16
CA THR A 169 17.03 3.83 -4.25
C THR A 169 17.57 3.06 -3.04
N TYR A 170 18.77 2.51 -3.16
CA TYR A 170 19.46 1.86 -2.05
C TYR A 170 19.58 2.75 -0.81
N GLY A 171 19.90 4.05 -1.01
CA GLY A 171 19.99 5.02 0.08
C GLY A 171 18.67 5.27 0.79
N GLN A 172 17.55 5.31 0.04
CA GLN A 172 16.22 5.44 0.60
C GLN A 172 15.83 4.20 1.42
N LEU A 173 16.05 3.00 0.90
CA LEU A 173 15.78 1.75 1.64
C LEU A 173 16.64 1.64 2.90
N LYS A 174 17.94 1.96 2.83
CA LYS A 174 18.81 2.00 4.00
C LYS A 174 18.30 3.00 5.04
N MET A 175 17.87 4.17 4.61
CA MET A 175 17.28 5.19 5.50
C MET A 175 16.02 4.65 6.18
N LEU A 176 15.10 4.00 5.43
CA LEU A 176 13.87 3.42 5.95
C LEU A 176 14.14 2.30 6.97
N LEU A 177 15.01 1.37 6.65
CA LEU A 177 15.40 0.27 7.54
C LEU A 177 15.91 0.78 8.90
N THR A 178 16.64 1.88 8.91
CA THR A 178 17.12 2.51 10.14
C THR A 178 16.04 3.25 10.94
N ARG A 179 14.79 3.23 10.51
CA ARG A 179 13.63 3.78 11.25
C ARG A 179 12.94 2.73 12.12
N LEU A 180 13.23 1.45 11.91
CA LEU A 180 12.65 0.38 12.71
C LEU A 180 12.94 0.60 14.19
N GLY A 181 11.88 0.73 14.97
CA GLY A 181 11.95 0.96 16.41
C GLY A 181 11.57 -0.29 17.22
N TRP A 182 11.51 -0.13 18.52
CA TRP A 182 11.17 -1.21 19.44
C TRP A 182 9.72 -1.65 19.27
N HIS A 183 9.48 -2.96 19.40
CA HIS A 183 8.15 -3.57 19.31
C HIS A 183 7.44 -3.24 17.97
N SER A 184 8.21 -3.21 16.90
CA SER A 184 7.70 -2.90 15.58
C SER A 184 8.05 -3.98 14.58
N THR A 185 7.15 -4.18 13.61
CA THR A 185 7.35 -5.04 12.46
C THR A 185 7.46 -4.16 11.22
N MET A 186 8.45 -4.42 10.38
CA MET A 186 8.59 -3.76 9.08
C MET A 186 8.49 -4.79 7.96
N VAL A 187 7.64 -4.50 6.99
CA VAL A 187 7.50 -5.30 5.78
C VAL A 187 7.83 -4.44 4.57
N ILE A 188 8.72 -4.94 3.73
CA ILE A 188 9.09 -4.31 2.46
C ILE A 188 8.58 -5.20 1.33
N THR A 189 7.74 -4.65 0.46
CA THR A 189 7.18 -5.38 -0.69
C THR A 189 7.62 -4.76 -1.99
N GLY A 190 7.84 -5.56 -3.03
CA GLY A 190 8.16 -5.05 -4.35
C GLY A 190 8.45 -6.15 -5.37
N ASP A 191 8.59 -5.71 -6.61
CA ASP A 191 8.98 -6.54 -7.74
C ASP A 191 10.26 -5.98 -8.36
N PRO A 192 11.43 -6.60 -8.15
CA PRO A 192 12.69 -6.09 -8.68
C PRO A 192 12.70 -5.92 -10.20
N ASP A 193 11.86 -6.68 -10.92
CA ASP A 193 11.80 -6.66 -12.39
C ASP A 193 10.85 -5.57 -12.95
N GLN A 194 10.07 -4.91 -12.06
CA GLN A 194 9.09 -3.87 -12.43
C GLN A 194 9.47 -2.50 -11.83
N THR A 195 10.71 -2.07 -12.00
CA THR A 195 11.12 -0.75 -11.52
C THR A 195 10.87 0.34 -12.55
N ASP A 196 10.33 1.47 -12.09
CA ASP A 196 10.20 2.70 -12.89
C ASP A 196 11.50 3.54 -12.87
N LEU A 197 12.45 3.17 -12.01
CA LEU A 197 13.79 3.77 -11.97
C LEU A 197 14.69 3.14 -13.04
N LEU A 198 15.80 3.82 -13.34
CA LEU A 198 16.88 3.17 -14.06
C LEU A 198 17.32 1.92 -13.27
N PRO A 199 17.52 0.77 -13.90
CA PRO A 199 17.77 -0.51 -13.20
C PRO A 199 18.89 -0.45 -12.16
N GLU A 200 19.98 0.28 -12.45
CA GLU A 200 21.10 0.49 -11.53
C GLU A 200 20.76 1.38 -10.31
N MET A 201 19.65 2.10 -10.34
CA MET A 201 19.20 2.95 -9.24
C MET A 201 18.29 2.23 -8.24
N SER A 202 17.62 1.15 -8.66
CA SER A 202 16.76 0.37 -7.77
C SER A 202 17.58 -0.33 -6.68
N GLY A 203 17.21 -0.12 -5.44
CA GLY A 203 17.92 -0.69 -4.29
C GLY A 203 17.37 -2.00 -3.78
N LEU A 204 16.17 -2.44 -4.24
CA LEU A 204 15.45 -3.55 -3.63
C LEU A 204 16.19 -4.87 -3.71
N ALA A 205 16.69 -5.25 -4.91
CA ALA A 205 17.41 -6.51 -5.10
C ALA A 205 18.70 -6.55 -4.26
N ALA A 206 19.45 -5.45 -4.23
CA ALA A 206 20.68 -5.35 -3.45
C ALA A 206 20.42 -5.41 -1.94
N ILE A 207 19.36 -4.78 -1.45
CA ILE A 207 18.95 -4.85 -0.04
C ILE A 207 18.50 -6.26 0.32
N ALA A 208 17.64 -6.89 -0.49
CA ALA A 208 17.19 -8.25 -0.25
C ALA A 208 18.37 -9.22 -0.13
N GLN A 209 19.32 -9.15 -1.06
CA GLN A 209 20.51 -10.00 -1.04
C GLN A 209 21.39 -9.77 0.20
N ARG A 210 21.58 -8.52 0.61
CA ARG A 210 22.43 -8.19 1.77
C ARG A 210 21.81 -8.55 3.11
N LEU A 211 20.47 -8.63 3.17
CA LEU A 211 19.75 -8.99 4.38
C LEU A 211 19.53 -10.52 4.50
N GLU A 212 19.80 -11.29 3.46
CA GLU A 212 19.78 -12.75 3.55
C GLU A 212 20.78 -13.25 4.60
N GLY A 213 20.33 -14.14 5.45
CA GLY A 213 21.17 -14.75 6.51
C GLY A 213 21.18 -14.00 7.84
N PHE A 214 20.52 -12.85 7.95
CA PHE A 214 20.31 -12.23 9.26
C PHE A 214 19.23 -12.96 10.04
N GLU A 215 19.46 -13.27 11.31
CA GLU A 215 18.54 -14.07 12.13
C GLU A 215 17.14 -13.43 12.26
N ASP A 216 17.10 -12.11 12.41
CA ASP A 216 15.85 -11.35 12.59
C ASP A 216 15.21 -10.87 11.29
N VAL A 217 15.70 -11.34 10.15
CA VAL A 217 15.21 -10.93 8.84
C VAL A 217 14.74 -12.14 8.04
N ALA A 218 13.57 -12.02 7.43
CA ALA A 218 13.11 -12.98 6.43
C ALA A 218 13.09 -12.32 5.03
N VAL A 219 13.66 -13.00 4.06
CA VAL A 219 13.51 -12.66 2.64
C VAL A 219 12.69 -13.74 1.97
N VAL A 220 11.46 -13.40 1.58
CA VAL A 220 10.51 -14.32 0.97
C VAL A 220 10.36 -14.00 -0.52
N ARG A 221 10.59 -14.99 -1.36
CA ARG A 221 10.48 -14.87 -2.83
C ARG A 221 9.21 -15.55 -3.30
N LEU A 222 8.29 -14.76 -3.86
CA LEU A 222 7.11 -15.25 -4.53
C LEU A 222 7.39 -15.36 -6.03
N GLY A 223 6.72 -16.30 -6.70
CA GLY A 223 6.91 -16.54 -8.14
C GLY A 223 5.58 -16.63 -8.86
N ASP A 224 5.63 -16.98 -10.15
CA ASP A 224 4.44 -17.08 -11.03
C ASP A 224 3.37 -18.04 -10.50
N LYS A 225 3.78 -19.07 -9.76
CA LYS A 225 2.86 -20.03 -9.14
C LYS A 225 2.00 -19.44 -8.02
N ASP A 226 2.45 -18.31 -7.46
CA ASP A 226 1.77 -17.61 -6.37
C ASP A 226 0.80 -16.53 -6.89
N VAL A 227 0.77 -16.29 -8.21
CA VAL A 227 -0.09 -15.29 -8.82
C VAL A 227 -1.56 -15.67 -8.68
N VAL A 228 -2.31 -14.84 -7.96
CA VAL A 228 -3.75 -14.98 -7.74
C VAL A 228 -4.47 -13.94 -8.60
N ARG A 229 -4.75 -14.32 -9.85
CA ARG A 229 -5.49 -13.49 -10.81
C ARG A 229 -6.63 -14.28 -11.43
N HIS A 230 -7.56 -13.57 -12.03
CA HIS A 230 -8.59 -14.23 -12.84
C HIS A 230 -7.91 -15.05 -13.96
N PRO A 231 -8.34 -16.30 -14.24
CA PRO A 231 -7.70 -17.17 -15.23
C PRO A 231 -7.49 -16.52 -16.60
N LEU A 232 -8.43 -15.66 -17.02
CA LEU A 232 -8.35 -14.90 -18.26
C LEU A 232 -7.11 -13.96 -18.30
N VAL A 233 -6.78 -13.32 -17.18
CA VAL A 233 -5.61 -12.41 -17.11
C VAL A 233 -4.31 -13.19 -17.34
N GLY A 234 -4.21 -14.39 -16.80
CA GLY A 234 -3.09 -15.29 -17.04
C GLY A 234 -2.99 -15.78 -18.50
N GLN A 235 -4.13 -15.89 -19.20
CA GLN A 235 -4.15 -16.22 -20.63
C GLN A 235 -3.71 -15.04 -21.50
N ILE A 236 -4.19 -13.83 -21.20
CA ILE A 236 -3.81 -12.60 -21.91
C ILE A 236 -2.32 -12.34 -21.77
N GLY A 237 -1.75 -12.46 -20.57
CA GLY A 237 -0.31 -12.27 -20.34
C GLY A 237 0.57 -13.23 -21.15
N ARG A 238 0.12 -14.46 -21.39
CA ARG A 238 0.82 -15.45 -22.24
C ARG A 238 0.63 -15.25 -23.74
N ALA A 239 -0.40 -14.52 -24.16
CA ALA A 239 -0.68 -14.26 -25.57
C ALA A 239 0.17 -13.13 -26.17
N HIS A 240 0.95 -12.43 -25.36
CA HIS A 240 1.82 -11.31 -25.77
C HIS A 240 3.33 -11.62 -25.64
N VAL A 241 3.69 -12.91 -25.53
CA VAL A 241 5.10 -13.37 -25.56
C VAL A 241 5.37 -14.08 -26.87
#